data_b3117b302fd0c5c5542f07979d665900
#
_entry.id   b3117b302fd0c5c5542f07979d665900
#
_cell.length_a   1.000
_cell.length_b   1.000
_cell.length_c   1.000
_cell.angle_alpha   90.00
_cell.angle_beta   90.00
_cell.angle_gamma   90.00
#
_symmetry.space_group_name_H-M   'P 1'
#
loop_
_entity.id
_entity.type
_entity.pdbx_description
1 polymer ?
#
loop_
_entity_poly.entity_id
_entity_poly.type
_entity_poly.pdbx_seq_one_letter_code
_entity_poly.pdbx_strand_id
1 'polypeptide(L)'
;MKKLLIIALLTMSFMAQAQTITIGEGSGMTAQVPFNTFYNYSFTEQLFLSSEIEYEGYVKAVKFRIAYSYNSEHTSDITVYLKNVSRSAFANGSDFEPVTEEDKVFSGSWTIPADVDDWITITFDTPFHYNGTDNLLIAIDENSDDYAIRYFRYTEVAGSVLGFNSDTENPNPYVLASFSGLQEVHGQRANTKLVFGPVTNVGEHSASVLAVYPNPANNILVIDGADGEIVSIYDATGRQVMREVYRNQLHIDNLESGIYVVVTNKGIVRFMKE
;
A
#
# COMPACT_ATOMS: atom_id res chain seq x y z
N MET A 1 12.89 -52.21 28.12
CA MET A 1 11.70 -51.36 27.83
C MET A 1 12.20 -49.95 27.52
N LYS A 2 12.26 -49.57 26.22
CA LYS A 2 12.69 -48.23 25.79
C LYS A 2 11.45 -47.31 25.81
N LYS A 3 11.43 -46.30 26.66
CA LYS A 3 10.37 -45.30 26.68
C LYS A 3 10.58 -44.32 25.51
N LEU A 4 9.68 -44.36 24.53
CA LEU A 4 9.62 -43.42 23.42
C LEU A 4 9.04 -42.09 23.94
N LEU A 5 9.84 -41.06 24.00
CA LEU A 5 9.40 -39.71 24.40
C LEU A 5 8.91 -39.02 23.11
N ILE A 6 7.59 -38.95 22.93
CA ILE A 6 6.98 -38.18 21.84
C ILE A 6 6.96 -36.69 22.28
N ILE A 7 7.86 -35.90 21.72
CA ILE A 7 7.81 -34.43 21.84
C ILE A 7 6.82 -33.93 20.80
N ALA A 8 5.61 -33.58 21.26
CA ALA A 8 4.63 -32.87 20.44
C ALA A 8 5.12 -31.44 20.23
N LEU A 9 5.64 -31.15 19.06
CA LEU A 9 6.00 -29.81 18.64
C LEU A 9 4.70 -29.04 18.35
N LEU A 10 4.25 -28.23 19.32
CA LEU A 10 3.09 -27.35 19.15
C LEU A 10 3.51 -26.20 18.23
N THR A 11 3.27 -26.34 16.93
CA THR A 11 3.41 -25.22 15.99
C THR A 11 2.29 -24.22 16.26
N MET A 12 2.59 -23.19 17.04
CA MET A 12 1.74 -22.00 17.10
C MET A 12 1.77 -21.33 15.74
N SER A 13 0.76 -21.58 14.93
CA SER A 13 0.47 -20.76 13.75
C SER A 13 0.06 -19.38 14.25
N PHE A 14 0.97 -18.42 14.20
CA PHE A 14 0.59 -17.00 14.32
C PHE A 14 -0.28 -16.67 13.10
N MET A 15 -1.58 -16.70 13.29
CA MET A 15 -2.51 -16.06 12.35
C MET A 15 -2.25 -14.56 12.48
N ALA A 16 -1.52 -13.98 11.54
CA ALA A 16 -1.40 -12.53 11.44
C ALA A 16 -2.80 -11.97 11.15
N GLN A 17 -3.42 -11.40 12.16
CA GLN A 17 -4.73 -10.78 12.05
C GLN A 17 -4.59 -9.40 11.40
N ALA A 18 -5.55 -9.03 10.55
CA ALA A 18 -5.65 -7.66 10.04
C ALA A 18 -5.91 -6.72 11.22
N GLN A 19 -5.02 -5.76 11.44
CA GLN A 19 -5.17 -4.71 12.45
C GLN A 19 -5.84 -3.49 11.80
N THR A 20 -6.85 -2.92 12.48
CA THR A 20 -7.46 -1.66 12.02
C THR A 20 -7.25 -0.59 13.07
N ILE A 21 -6.63 0.51 12.67
CA ILE A 21 -6.44 1.69 13.52
C ILE A 21 -7.47 2.74 13.10
N THR A 22 -8.25 3.23 14.05
CA THR A 22 -9.23 4.29 13.83
C THR A 22 -8.65 5.61 14.32
N ILE A 23 -8.65 6.62 13.47
CA ILE A 23 -8.12 7.95 13.76
C ILE A 23 -9.21 8.97 13.50
N GLY A 24 -9.55 9.73 14.53
CA GLY A 24 -10.62 10.71 14.51
C GLY A 24 -12.00 10.10 14.76
N GLU A 25 -12.76 10.76 15.64
CA GLU A 25 -14.12 10.40 16.04
C GLU A 25 -15.06 11.62 16.05
N GLY A 26 -14.64 12.70 15.38
CA GLY A 26 -15.42 13.93 15.27
C GLY A 26 -16.76 13.70 14.57
N SER A 27 -17.78 14.46 14.97
CA SER A 27 -19.13 14.41 14.39
C SER A 27 -19.41 15.49 13.37
N GLY A 28 -18.46 16.41 13.12
CA GLY A 28 -18.57 17.43 12.08
C GLY A 28 -18.71 16.82 10.70
N MET A 29 -19.27 17.59 9.77
CA MET A 29 -19.49 17.15 8.39
C MET A 29 -18.88 18.18 7.43
N THR A 30 -18.14 17.70 6.43
CA THR A 30 -17.56 18.55 5.39
C THR A 30 -17.52 17.80 4.06
N ALA A 31 -17.54 18.56 2.95
CA ALA A 31 -17.32 18.02 1.60
C ALA A 31 -15.87 18.19 1.12
N GLN A 32 -14.98 18.75 1.96
CA GLN A 32 -13.61 19.07 1.58
C GLN A 32 -12.63 17.89 1.72
N VAL A 33 -13.03 16.85 2.43
CA VAL A 33 -12.21 15.65 2.65
C VAL A 33 -13.05 14.38 2.44
N PRO A 34 -12.45 13.24 2.09
CA PRO A 34 -11.02 12.97 1.88
C PRO A 34 -10.45 13.62 0.64
N PHE A 35 -11.27 14.06 -0.29
CA PHE A 35 -11.02 15.00 -1.39
C PHE A 35 -12.26 15.91 -1.52
N ASN A 36 -12.13 17.04 -2.20
CA ASN A 36 -13.23 17.99 -2.27
C ASN A 36 -14.24 17.60 -3.36
N THR A 37 -15.36 17.05 -2.94
CA THR A 37 -16.43 16.59 -3.83
C THR A 37 -17.31 17.71 -4.41
N PHE A 38 -16.99 18.96 -4.11
CA PHE A 38 -17.75 20.15 -4.56
C PHE A 38 -17.22 20.72 -5.87
N TYR A 39 -16.02 20.32 -6.29
CA TYR A 39 -15.34 20.78 -7.50
C TYR A 39 -15.16 19.59 -8.46
N ASN A 40 -14.96 19.91 -9.74
CA ASN A 40 -14.68 18.89 -10.77
C ASN A 40 -13.33 18.20 -10.53
N TYR A 41 -12.36 18.95 -10.00
CA TYR A 41 -11.00 18.44 -9.74
C TYR A 41 -10.54 18.89 -8.37
N SER A 42 -9.90 18.02 -7.65
CA SER A 42 -9.29 18.37 -6.38
C SER A 42 -8.06 17.52 -6.07
N PHE A 43 -7.11 18.10 -5.35
CA PHE A 43 -5.99 17.39 -4.75
C PHE A 43 -5.95 17.72 -3.27
N THR A 44 -6.02 16.72 -2.42
CA THR A 44 -6.09 16.91 -0.97
C THR A 44 -5.03 16.08 -0.27
N GLU A 45 -4.24 16.72 0.56
CA GLU A 45 -3.26 16.09 1.45
C GLU A 45 -3.74 16.13 2.89
N GLN A 46 -3.63 15.02 3.60
CA GLN A 46 -4.01 14.88 5.01
C GLN A 46 -2.88 14.25 5.81
N LEU A 47 -2.53 14.86 6.95
CA LEU A 47 -1.48 14.41 7.85
C LEU A 47 -2.06 13.67 9.05
N PHE A 48 -1.50 12.51 9.35
CA PHE A 48 -1.81 11.67 10.52
C PHE A 48 -0.54 11.47 11.33
N LEU A 49 -0.57 11.84 12.61
CA LEU A 49 0.62 11.78 13.44
C LEU A 49 0.96 10.33 13.84
N SER A 50 2.24 10.03 13.94
CA SER A 50 2.69 8.71 14.41
C SER A 50 2.15 8.36 15.79
N SER A 51 1.97 9.36 16.65
CA SER A 51 1.34 9.22 17.97
C SER A 51 -0.17 8.90 17.94
N GLU A 52 -0.84 9.05 16.79
CA GLU A 52 -2.23 8.65 16.60
C GLU A 52 -2.34 7.25 15.99
N ILE A 53 -1.29 6.80 15.32
CA ILE A 53 -1.27 5.51 14.62
C ILE A 53 -0.73 4.41 15.54
N GLU A 54 0.40 4.65 16.22
CA GLU A 54 1.07 3.76 17.20
C GLU A 54 1.23 2.30 16.71
N TYR A 55 1.45 2.12 15.42
CA TYR A 55 1.57 0.81 14.78
C TYR A 55 2.53 0.89 13.59
N GLU A 56 3.28 -0.17 13.34
CA GLU A 56 4.14 -0.34 12.16
C GLU A 56 3.62 -1.50 11.34
N GLY A 57 3.67 -1.38 10.00
CA GLY A 57 3.29 -2.48 9.12
C GLY A 57 2.75 -2.03 7.78
N TYR A 58 2.16 -2.96 7.03
CA TYR A 58 1.65 -2.70 5.69
C TYR A 58 0.19 -2.27 5.72
N VAL A 59 -0.08 -1.02 5.35
CA VAL A 59 -1.43 -0.50 5.11
C VAL A 59 -1.92 -1.06 3.77
N LYS A 60 -3.05 -1.75 3.78
CA LYS A 60 -3.67 -2.37 2.59
C LYS A 60 -4.93 -1.68 2.13
N ALA A 61 -5.54 -0.92 3.00
CA ALA A 61 -6.73 -0.15 2.68
C ALA A 61 -6.86 1.04 3.62
N VAL A 62 -7.54 2.06 3.16
CA VAL A 62 -8.03 3.15 3.98
C VAL A 62 -9.56 3.17 3.93
N LYS A 63 -10.18 3.58 5.04
CA LYS A 63 -11.61 3.81 5.08
C LYS A 63 -11.89 5.22 5.56
N PHE A 64 -12.86 5.87 4.93
CA PHE A 64 -13.36 7.17 5.34
C PHE A 64 -14.80 7.06 5.81
N ARG A 65 -15.14 7.83 6.87
CA ARG A 65 -16.50 7.84 7.40
C ARG A 65 -17.34 8.83 6.61
N ILE A 66 -18.24 8.32 5.77
CA ILE A 66 -19.24 9.17 5.14
C ILE A 66 -20.29 9.55 6.17
N ALA A 67 -20.75 10.81 6.13
CA ALA A 67 -21.77 11.33 7.03
C ALA A 67 -23.15 11.37 6.38
N TYR A 68 -23.15 11.68 5.10
CA TYR A 68 -24.38 11.80 4.32
C TYR A 68 -24.04 11.64 2.84
N SER A 69 -24.81 10.85 2.13
CA SER A 69 -24.82 10.78 0.68
C SER A 69 -26.25 11.02 0.19
N TYR A 70 -26.36 11.61 -1.00
CA TYR A 70 -27.66 11.78 -1.64
C TYR A 70 -28.21 10.44 -2.14
N ASN A 71 -29.47 10.42 -2.60
CA ASN A 71 -30.19 9.23 -3.06
C ASN A 71 -29.62 8.58 -4.35
N SER A 72 -28.43 8.96 -4.77
CA SER A 72 -27.71 8.39 -5.89
C SER A 72 -26.29 8.05 -5.49
N GLU A 73 -25.77 6.96 -6.00
CA GLU A 73 -24.33 6.71 -5.94
C GLU A 73 -23.56 7.73 -6.78
N HIS A 74 -22.29 7.89 -6.48
CA HIS A 74 -21.36 8.68 -7.27
C HIS A 74 -20.04 7.95 -7.38
N THR A 75 -19.49 7.94 -8.59
CA THR A 75 -18.19 7.30 -8.86
C THR A 75 -17.21 8.37 -9.29
N SER A 76 -16.09 8.45 -8.58
CA SER A 76 -14.97 9.32 -8.92
C SER A 76 -13.78 8.49 -9.38
N ASP A 77 -13.03 9.00 -10.35
CA ASP A 77 -11.73 8.47 -10.70
C ASP A 77 -10.67 9.14 -9.82
N ILE A 78 -10.07 8.36 -8.94
CA ILE A 78 -9.14 8.87 -7.95
C ILE A 78 -7.78 8.17 -8.03
N THR A 79 -6.74 8.90 -7.65
CA THR A 79 -5.42 8.33 -7.36
C THR A 79 -5.06 8.61 -5.91
N VAL A 80 -4.63 7.59 -5.18
CA VAL A 80 -4.27 7.69 -3.76
C VAL A 80 -2.78 7.46 -3.60
N TYR A 81 -2.15 8.35 -2.83
CA TYR A 81 -0.73 8.29 -2.48
C TYR A 81 -0.59 8.20 -0.96
N LEU A 82 0.34 7.38 -0.50
CA LEU A 82 0.76 7.31 0.89
C LEU A 82 2.27 7.55 0.99
N LYS A 83 2.67 8.35 2.01
CA LYS A 83 4.08 8.67 2.22
C LYS A 83 4.40 8.80 3.71
N ASN A 84 5.55 8.26 4.15
CA ASN A 84 6.11 8.55 5.47
C ASN A 84 6.75 9.94 5.44
N VAL A 85 6.36 10.85 6.34
CA VAL A 85 6.80 12.25 6.34
C VAL A 85 7.18 12.72 7.74
N SER A 86 8.14 13.63 7.82
CA SER A 86 8.55 14.20 9.11
C SER A 86 7.68 15.38 9.55
N ARG A 87 6.93 15.99 8.63
CA ARG A 87 6.07 17.16 8.94
C ARG A 87 4.86 16.76 9.77
N SER A 88 4.40 17.68 10.63
CA SER A 88 3.22 17.48 11.48
C SER A 88 2.08 18.46 11.17
N ALA A 89 2.31 19.45 10.33
CA ALA A 89 1.31 20.42 9.88
C ALA A 89 1.73 21.08 8.56
N PHE A 90 0.76 21.61 7.83
CA PHE A 90 0.97 22.50 6.70
C PHE A 90 1.01 23.96 7.16
N ALA A 91 1.96 24.72 6.62
CA ALA A 91 2.18 26.12 7.03
C ALA A 91 1.31 27.12 6.25
N ASN A 92 1.01 26.82 4.99
CA ASN A 92 0.22 27.71 4.10
C ASN A 92 -0.30 26.93 2.88
N GLY A 93 -1.10 27.57 2.04
CA GLY A 93 -1.75 26.97 0.88
C GLY A 93 -0.79 26.46 -0.24
N SER A 94 0.48 26.80 -0.20
CA SER A 94 1.48 26.34 -1.19
C SER A 94 2.45 25.30 -0.62
N ASP A 95 2.20 24.84 0.60
CA ASP A 95 3.13 23.94 1.34
C ASP A 95 2.84 22.46 1.10
N PHE A 96 2.49 22.08 -0.12
CA PHE A 96 2.27 20.69 -0.49
C PHE A 96 3.52 19.83 -0.31
N GLU A 97 3.32 18.61 0.11
CA GLU A 97 4.35 17.57 0.16
C GLU A 97 4.45 16.91 -1.22
N PRO A 98 5.60 16.94 -1.90
CA PRO A 98 5.72 16.32 -3.21
C PRO A 98 5.47 14.81 -3.14
N VAL A 99 4.56 14.30 -3.95
CA VAL A 99 4.34 12.86 -4.16
C VAL A 99 4.96 12.40 -5.47
N THR A 100 5.21 11.10 -5.58
CA THR A 100 5.82 10.44 -6.73
C THR A 100 5.03 9.20 -7.14
N GLU A 101 5.36 8.60 -8.26
CA GLU A 101 4.80 7.30 -8.67
C GLU A 101 5.07 6.19 -7.65
N GLU A 102 6.15 6.27 -6.87
CA GLU A 102 6.48 5.27 -5.85
C GLU A 102 5.56 5.37 -4.62
N ASP A 103 4.96 6.54 -4.38
CA ASP A 103 4.02 6.78 -3.29
C ASP A 103 2.59 6.33 -3.65
N LYS A 104 2.32 6.04 -4.93
CA LYS A 104 1.01 5.65 -5.43
C LYS A 104 0.62 4.26 -4.96
N VAL A 105 -0.52 4.16 -4.29
CA VAL A 105 -1.05 2.90 -3.75
C VAL A 105 -2.33 2.43 -4.42
N PHE A 106 -3.08 3.34 -5.06
CA PHE A 106 -4.33 3.03 -5.78
C PHE A 106 -4.53 4.02 -6.92
N SER A 107 -5.08 3.55 -8.04
CA SER A 107 -5.57 4.42 -9.12
C SER A 107 -6.73 3.74 -9.82
N GLY A 108 -7.89 4.40 -9.85
CA GLY A 108 -9.08 3.89 -10.51
C GLY A 108 -10.37 4.47 -9.97
N SER A 109 -11.47 3.89 -10.40
CA SER A 109 -12.81 4.34 -10.03
C SER A 109 -13.16 3.93 -8.61
N TRP A 110 -13.65 4.87 -7.81
CA TRP A 110 -14.15 4.64 -6.47
C TRP A 110 -15.59 5.12 -6.34
N THR A 111 -16.48 4.22 -5.93
CA THR A 111 -17.92 4.51 -5.84
C THR A 111 -18.31 4.80 -4.40
N ILE A 112 -18.96 5.94 -4.19
CA ILE A 112 -19.62 6.35 -2.95
C ILE A 112 -21.09 5.92 -3.05
N PRO A 113 -21.56 4.96 -2.25
CA PRO A 113 -22.94 4.46 -2.32
C PRO A 113 -23.96 5.53 -1.96
N ALA A 114 -25.22 5.33 -2.42
CA ALA A 114 -26.35 6.13 -1.98
C ALA A 114 -26.73 5.85 -0.53
N ASP A 115 -27.32 6.82 0.15
CA ASP A 115 -27.98 6.71 1.46
C ASP A 115 -27.17 6.02 2.56
N VAL A 116 -25.85 6.31 2.62
CA VAL A 116 -24.92 5.67 3.57
C VAL A 116 -24.48 6.65 4.65
N ASP A 117 -24.52 6.20 5.91
CA ASP A 117 -23.77 6.77 7.04
C ASP A 117 -22.88 5.65 7.62
N ASP A 118 -21.80 5.31 6.93
CA ASP A 118 -20.88 4.24 7.31
C ASP A 118 -19.47 4.48 6.78
N TRP A 119 -18.59 3.54 7.06
CA TRP A 119 -17.22 3.51 6.56
C TRP A 119 -17.17 2.94 5.16
N ILE A 120 -16.66 3.73 4.21
CA ILE A 120 -16.41 3.29 2.84
C ILE A 120 -14.92 3.06 2.62
N THR A 121 -14.58 2.03 1.86
CA THR A 121 -13.21 1.48 1.76
C THR A 121 -12.59 1.79 0.40
N ILE A 122 -11.33 2.20 0.42
CA ILE A 122 -10.43 2.15 -0.73
C ILE A 122 -9.42 1.04 -0.44
N THR A 123 -9.47 -0.05 -1.21
CA THR A 123 -8.48 -1.13 -1.12
C THR A 123 -7.35 -0.83 -2.06
N PHE A 124 -6.11 -0.91 -1.59
CA PHE A 124 -4.94 -0.54 -2.36
C PHE A 124 -4.51 -1.65 -3.33
N ASP A 125 -4.08 -1.25 -4.50
CA ASP A 125 -3.44 -2.12 -5.50
C ASP A 125 -2.05 -2.56 -5.01
N THR A 126 -1.34 -1.63 -4.34
CA THR A 126 -0.03 -1.88 -3.75
C THR A 126 -0.05 -1.52 -2.26
N PRO A 127 0.23 -2.49 -1.36
CA PRO A 127 0.32 -2.19 0.06
C PRO A 127 1.47 -1.22 0.38
N PHE A 128 1.22 -0.24 1.24
CA PHE A 128 2.19 0.75 1.69
C PHE A 128 2.85 0.34 3.02
N HIS A 129 4.18 0.36 3.09
CA HIS A 129 4.89 0.12 4.35
C HIS A 129 4.97 1.41 5.19
N TYR A 130 4.12 1.48 6.22
CA TYR A 130 4.21 2.52 7.23
C TYR A 130 5.24 2.13 8.29
N ASN A 131 6.23 2.99 8.54
CA ASN A 131 7.42 2.67 9.34
C ASN A 131 7.23 2.85 10.87
N GLY A 132 6.04 3.27 11.31
CA GLY A 132 5.69 3.42 12.74
C GLY A 132 6.37 4.58 13.47
N THR A 133 7.25 5.32 12.85
CA THR A 133 8.04 6.40 13.45
C THR A 133 7.76 7.78 12.89
N ASP A 134 7.63 7.87 11.58
CA ASP A 134 7.25 9.09 10.87
C ASP A 134 5.74 9.31 10.91
N ASN A 135 5.29 10.51 10.60
CA ASN A 135 3.89 10.78 10.35
C ASN A 135 3.48 10.21 8.99
N LEU A 136 2.20 9.96 8.81
CA LEU A 136 1.66 9.47 7.55
C LEU A 136 0.98 10.61 6.79
N LEU A 137 1.37 10.81 5.54
CA LEU A 137 0.63 11.59 4.57
C LEU A 137 -0.29 10.65 3.79
N ILE A 138 -1.56 11.03 3.64
CA ILE A 138 -2.49 10.47 2.66
C ILE A 138 -2.86 11.59 1.71
N ALA A 139 -2.52 11.43 0.43
CA ALA A 139 -2.93 12.36 -0.61
C ALA A 139 -3.90 11.69 -1.57
N ILE A 140 -4.93 12.43 -1.99
CA ILE A 140 -5.94 11.96 -2.95
C ILE A 140 -6.09 13.00 -4.05
N ASP A 141 -5.91 12.53 -5.28
CA ASP A 141 -6.08 13.26 -6.52
C ASP A 141 -7.38 12.80 -7.18
N GLU A 142 -8.32 13.71 -7.33
CA GLU A 142 -9.64 13.45 -7.92
C GLU A 142 -9.66 14.01 -9.35
N ASN A 143 -10.03 13.18 -10.33
CA ASN A 143 -9.80 13.39 -11.76
C ASN A 143 -11.07 13.29 -12.62
N SER A 144 -12.27 13.32 -12.04
CA SER A 144 -13.49 12.86 -12.76
C SER A 144 -14.11 13.85 -13.73
N ASP A 145 -13.76 15.14 -13.73
CA ASP A 145 -14.48 16.20 -14.47
C ASP A 145 -16.00 16.20 -14.17
N ASP A 146 -16.36 15.84 -12.94
CA ASP A 146 -17.72 15.79 -12.44
C ASP A 146 -17.71 16.08 -10.94
N TYR A 147 -18.79 16.65 -10.42
CA TYR A 147 -18.89 16.90 -9.00
C TYR A 147 -20.17 16.31 -8.39
N ALA A 148 -20.08 15.89 -7.14
CA ALA A 148 -21.22 15.45 -6.37
C ALA A 148 -21.03 15.77 -4.90
N ILE A 149 -21.94 16.53 -4.33
CA ILE A 149 -21.84 16.89 -2.93
C ILE A 149 -21.98 15.66 -2.06
N ARG A 150 -20.90 15.31 -1.36
CA ARG A 150 -20.84 14.23 -0.38
C ARG A 150 -20.20 14.77 0.89
N TYR A 151 -20.80 14.45 2.03
CA TYR A 151 -20.28 14.92 3.32
C TYR A 151 -19.63 13.76 4.06
N PHE A 152 -18.42 14.01 4.54
CA PHE A 152 -17.66 13.07 5.34
C PHE A 152 -17.54 13.57 6.79
N ARG A 153 -17.45 12.66 7.73
CA ARG A 153 -17.16 12.98 9.12
C ARG A 153 -15.71 13.42 9.26
N TYR A 154 -15.48 14.47 10.03
CA TYR A 154 -14.15 14.98 10.29
C TYR A 154 -13.90 15.21 11.78
N THR A 155 -12.63 15.22 12.13
CA THR A 155 -12.10 15.66 13.41
C THR A 155 -11.27 16.93 13.17
N GLU A 156 -11.44 17.95 14.02
CA GLU A 156 -10.67 19.18 13.90
C GLU A 156 -9.25 19.00 14.42
N VAL A 157 -8.26 19.14 13.52
CA VAL A 157 -6.82 19.07 13.82
C VAL A 157 -6.14 20.19 13.02
N ALA A 158 -5.79 21.27 13.69
CA ALA A 158 -5.27 22.47 13.04
C ALA A 158 -4.08 22.19 12.12
N GLY A 159 -4.15 22.70 10.86
CA GLY A 159 -3.09 22.58 9.89
C GLY A 159 -2.85 21.15 9.34
N SER A 160 -3.77 20.24 9.57
CA SER A 160 -3.59 18.82 9.16
C SER A 160 -4.04 18.53 7.73
N VAL A 161 -4.71 19.48 7.06
CA VAL A 161 -5.21 19.29 5.70
C VAL A 161 -4.77 20.45 4.82
N LEU A 162 -4.32 20.14 3.62
CA LEU A 162 -4.05 21.09 2.55
C LEU A 162 -4.78 20.63 1.29
N GLY A 163 -5.64 21.48 0.76
CA GLY A 163 -6.46 21.20 -0.42
C GLY A 163 -6.19 22.15 -1.57
N PHE A 164 -6.24 21.63 -2.78
CA PHE A 164 -6.38 22.36 -4.04
C PHE A 164 -7.72 21.99 -4.68
N ASN A 165 -8.41 22.95 -5.24
CA ASN A 165 -9.74 22.75 -5.87
C ASN A 165 -9.86 23.58 -7.14
N SER A 166 -10.44 23.01 -8.20
CA SER A 166 -10.70 23.69 -9.47
C SER A 166 -11.85 23.05 -10.22
N ASP A 167 -12.65 23.87 -10.92
CA ASP A 167 -13.68 23.40 -11.86
C ASP A 167 -13.15 23.25 -13.30
N THR A 168 -11.93 23.73 -13.56
CA THR A 168 -11.41 23.85 -14.92
C THR A 168 -10.01 23.30 -15.12
N GLU A 169 -9.27 23.07 -14.03
CA GLU A 169 -7.88 22.62 -14.07
C GLU A 169 -7.71 21.34 -13.25
N ASN A 170 -7.39 20.24 -13.92
CA ASN A 170 -6.98 19.02 -13.25
C ASN A 170 -5.53 19.16 -12.81
N PRO A 171 -5.23 19.12 -11.49
CA PRO A 171 -3.89 19.31 -10.99
C PRO A 171 -2.98 18.14 -11.38
N ASN A 172 -1.70 18.43 -11.61
CA ASN A 172 -0.70 17.37 -11.72
C ASN A 172 0.03 17.25 -10.38
N PRO A 173 -0.21 16.22 -9.58
CA PRO A 173 0.36 16.08 -8.25
C PRO A 173 1.89 15.98 -8.22
N TYR A 174 2.52 15.73 -9.36
CA TYR A 174 3.98 15.71 -9.51
C TYR A 174 4.59 17.08 -9.81
N VAL A 175 3.78 18.10 -10.14
CA VAL A 175 4.21 19.44 -10.56
C VAL A 175 3.42 20.52 -9.83
N LEU A 176 3.50 20.54 -8.51
CA LEU A 176 2.68 21.38 -7.63
C LEU A 176 2.85 22.89 -7.83
N ALA A 177 3.98 23.34 -8.40
CA ALA A 177 4.26 24.76 -8.61
C ALA A 177 3.36 25.44 -9.66
N SER A 178 2.53 24.68 -10.40
CA SER A 178 1.64 25.19 -11.47
C SER A 178 0.17 25.31 -11.07
N PHE A 179 -0.20 25.02 -9.81
CA PHE A 179 -1.59 25.07 -9.39
C PHE A 179 -2.13 26.50 -9.34
N SER A 180 -3.13 26.79 -10.16
CA SER A 180 -3.79 28.09 -10.24
C SER A 180 -5.16 28.14 -9.58
N GLY A 181 -5.64 27.00 -9.03
CA GLY A 181 -6.91 26.90 -8.34
C GLY A 181 -6.90 27.39 -6.90
N LEU A 182 -8.00 27.20 -6.20
CA LEU A 182 -8.13 27.55 -4.79
C LEU A 182 -7.30 26.59 -3.93
N GLN A 183 -6.39 27.15 -3.13
CA GLN A 183 -5.54 26.41 -2.21
C GLN A 183 -5.83 26.85 -0.77
N GLU A 184 -6.08 25.90 0.12
CA GLU A 184 -6.47 26.19 1.50
C GLU A 184 -5.87 25.17 2.48
N VAL A 185 -5.32 25.69 3.59
CA VAL A 185 -4.96 24.90 4.78
C VAL A 185 -6.09 24.98 5.79
N HIS A 186 -6.56 23.83 6.25
CA HIS A 186 -7.60 23.76 7.29
C HIS A 186 -7.39 22.58 8.26
N GLY A 187 -8.25 22.48 9.27
CA GLY A 187 -8.19 21.45 10.30
C GLY A 187 -9.21 20.32 10.16
N GLN A 188 -10.07 20.37 9.16
CA GLN A 188 -11.15 19.39 8.97
C GLN A 188 -10.63 18.08 8.38
N ARG A 189 -9.87 17.32 9.16
CA ARG A 189 -9.28 16.05 8.72
C ARG A 189 -10.31 14.91 8.77
N ALA A 190 -10.44 14.15 7.69
CA ALA A 190 -11.39 13.04 7.61
C ALA A 190 -11.19 12.02 8.74
N ASN A 191 -12.29 11.59 9.36
CA ASN A 191 -12.24 10.40 10.21
C ASN A 191 -11.83 9.21 9.36
N THR A 192 -10.75 8.55 9.74
CA THR A 192 -10.03 7.59 8.90
C THR A 192 -9.81 6.27 9.64
N LYS A 193 -9.90 5.15 8.94
CA LYS A 193 -9.38 3.87 9.41
C LYS A 193 -8.27 3.41 8.50
N LEU A 194 -7.12 3.11 9.09
CA LEU A 194 -6.02 2.42 8.42
C LEU A 194 -6.18 0.92 8.63
N VAL A 195 -6.25 0.16 7.55
CA VAL A 195 -6.37 -1.30 7.60
C VAL A 195 -5.01 -1.90 7.31
N PHE A 196 -4.35 -2.37 8.36
CA PHE A 196 -3.10 -3.11 8.24
C PHE A 196 -3.39 -4.58 7.98
N GLY A 197 -2.59 -5.18 7.14
CA GLY A 197 -2.70 -6.61 6.87
C GLY A 197 -1.37 -7.30 7.06
N PRO A 198 -1.40 -8.62 7.25
CA PRO A 198 -0.18 -9.38 7.17
C PRO A 198 0.44 -9.12 5.79
N VAL A 199 1.76 -8.99 5.75
CA VAL A 199 2.48 -9.14 4.51
C VAL A 199 2.33 -10.62 4.11
N THR A 200 1.22 -10.95 3.49
CA THR A 200 1.21 -12.14 2.66
C THR A 200 1.99 -11.73 1.41
N ASN A 201 3.31 -11.63 1.55
CA ASN A 201 4.18 -11.59 0.40
C ASN A 201 4.15 -12.95 -0.30
N VAL A 202 3.01 -13.28 -0.84
CA VAL A 202 2.93 -13.74 -2.19
C VAL A 202 2.46 -12.50 -2.97
N GLY A 203 3.34 -11.52 -3.16
CA GLY A 203 3.19 -10.61 -4.27
C GLY A 203 3.07 -11.55 -5.46
N GLU A 204 1.90 -11.59 -6.07
CA GLU A 204 1.89 -11.75 -7.51
C GLU A 204 2.56 -10.46 -8.04
N HIS A 205 3.87 -10.35 -7.89
CA HIS A 205 4.65 -9.88 -8.99
C HIS A 205 3.99 -10.56 -10.19
N SER A 206 3.62 -9.83 -11.20
CA SER A 206 3.66 -10.34 -12.57
C SER A 206 5.08 -10.80 -12.76
N ALA A 207 5.39 -11.90 -12.12
CA ALA A 207 6.60 -12.64 -12.27
C ALA A 207 6.58 -12.97 -13.77
N SER A 208 7.45 -12.37 -14.51
CA SER A 208 8.02 -13.15 -15.58
C SER A 208 8.32 -14.47 -14.91
N VAL A 209 7.53 -15.49 -15.23
CA VAL A 209 7.54 -16.78 -14.53
C VAL A 209 8.96 -17.28 -14.65
N LEU A 210 9.76 -17.14 -13.57
CA LEU A 210 11.07 -17.75 -13.53
C LEU A 210 10.83 -19.26 -13.68
N ALA A 211 11.05 -19.77 -14.85
CA ALA A 211 11.00 -21.18 -15.09
C ALA A 211 12.36 -21.78 -14.77
N VAL A 212 12.37 -22.88 -14.03
CA VAL A 212 13.59 -23.67 -13.77
C VAL A 212 13.45 -25.05 -14.38
N TYR A 213 14.48 -25.47 -15.07
CA TYR A 213 14.50 -26.78 -15.68
C TYR A 213 15.93 -27.36 -15.78
N PRO A 214 16.02 -28.71 -15.78
CA PRO A 214 14.96 -29.66 -15.49
C PRO A 214 14.48 -29.55 -14.03
N ASN A 215 13.25 -29.95 -13.74
CA ASN A 215 12.74 -30.05 -12.38
C ASN A 215 11.91 -31.34 -12.27
N PRO A 216 12.41 -32.40 -11.62
CA PRO A 216 13.64 -32.48 -10.81
C PRO A 216 14.93 -32.26 -11.60
N ALA A 217 15.93 -31.65 -10.93
CA ALA A 217 17.25 -31.35 -11.48
C ALA A 217 18.33 -32.31 -10.89
N ASN A 218 19.28 -32.70 -11.72
CA ASN A 218 20.41 -33.52 -11.26
C ASN A 218 21.68 -32.66 -11.06
N ASN A 219 22.45 -32.40 -12.10
CA ASN A 219 23.73 -31.68 -11.98
C ASN A 219 23.67 -30.22 -12.42
N ILE A 220 22.69 -29.89 -13.26
CA ILE A 220 22.55 -28.58 -13.89
C ILE A 220 21.12 -28.06 -13.69
N LEU A 221 21.01 -26.77 -13.41
CA LEU A 221 19.75 -26.05 -13.35
C LEU A 221 19.81 -24.87 -14.32
N VAL A 222 18.83 -24.77 -15.20
CA VAL A 222 18.61 -23.61 -16.06
C VAL A 222 17.51 -22.77 -15.44
N ILE A 223 17.71 -21.46 -15.40
CA ILE A 223 16.75 -20.50 -14.87
C ILE A 223 16.41 -19.52 -16.00
N ASP A 224 15.22 -19.66 -16.58
CA ASP A 224 14.78 -18.80 -17.67
C ASP A 224 14.61 -17.36 -17.20
N GLY A 225 15.13 -16.41 -18.00
CA GLY A 225 15.06 -14.99 -17.70
C GLY A 225 16.02 -14.47 -16.63
N ALA A 226 16.91 -15.27 -16.06
CA ALA A 226 17.83 -14.84 -15.00
C ALA A 226 19.23 -14.44 -15.48
N ASP A 227 19.52 -14.40 -16.77
CA ASP A 227 20.86 -14.13 -17.29
C ASP A 227 21.40 -12.76 -16.83
N GLY A 228 22.60 -12.77 -16.27
CA GLY A 228 23.26 -11.61 -15.66
C GLY A 228 22.82 -11.26 -14.24
N GLU A 229 21.79 -11.95 -13.69
CA GLU A 229 21.29 -11.71 -12.34
C GLU A 229 22.09 -12.41 -11.25
N ILE A 230 22.04 -11.88 -10.03
CA ILE A 230 22.51 -12.62 -8.86
C ILE A 230 21.44 -13.62 -8.46
N VAL A 231 21.83 -14.91 -8.50
CA VAL A 231 20.98 -16.02 -8.04
C VAL A 231 21.46 -16.48 -6.67
N SER A 232 20.53 -16.61 -5.74
CA SER A 232 20.75 -17.23 -4.44
C SER A 232 19.88 -18.48 -4.31
N ILE A 233 20.48 -19.59 -3.85
CA ILE A 233 19.76 -20.83 -3.58
C ILE A 233 19.73 -21.08 -2.08
N TYR A 234 18.57 -21.44 -1.57
CA TYR A 234 18.33 -21.76 -0.17
C TYR A 234 17.81 -23.20 -0.04
N ASP A 235 18.24 -23.90 1.00
CA ASP A 235 17.71 -25.23 1.35
C ASP A 235 16.33 -25.08 2.08
N ALA A 236 15.71 -26.24 2.38
CA ALA A 236 14.40 -26.28 3.05
C ALA A 236 14.40 -25.69 4.47
N THR A 237 15.56 -25.44 5.07
CA THR A 237 15.72 -24.79 6.38
C THR A 237 15.88 -23.26 6.28
N GLY A 238 15.95 -22.72 5.05
CA GLY A 238 16.20 -21.30 4.79
C GLY A 238 17.68 -20.90 4.82
N ARG A 239 18.60 -21.87 4.88
CA ARG A 239 20.05 -21.62 4.82
C ARG A 239 20.45 -21.38 3.37
N GLN A 240 21.17 -20.29 3.10
CA GLN A 240 21.74 -20.04 1.79
C GLN A 240 22.87 -21.04 1.49
N VAL A 241 22.73 -21.83 0.43
CA VAL A 241 23.67 -22.85 0.02
C VAL A 241 24.49 -22.49 -1.22
N MET A 242 23.98 -21.51 -2.02
CA MET A 242 24.68 -20.99 -3.20
C MET A 242 24.32 -19.52 -3.43
N ARG A 243 25.30 -18.74 -3.96
CA ARG A 243 25.05 -17.38 -4.46
C ARG A 243 26.10 -17.06 -5.52
N GLU A 244 25.63 -16.78 -6.73
CA GLU A 244 26.51 -16.40 -7.84
C GLU A 244 25.75 -15.59 -8.91
N VAL A 245 26.50 -14.99 -9.85
CA VAL A 245 25.91 -14.36 -11.03
C VAL A 245 25.56 -15.45 -12.03
N TYR A 246 24.28 -15.55 -12.37
CA TYR A 246 23.79 -16.55 -13.31
C TYR A 246 24.27 -16.28 -14.73
N ARG A 247 24.77 -17.32 -15.39
CA ARG A 247 25.20 -17.30 -16.79
C ARG A 247 24.79 -18.59 -17.46
N ASN A 248 23.66 -18.59 -18.15
CA ASN A 248 23.08 -19.69 -18.90
C ASN A 248 22.67 -20.93 -18.09
N GLN A 249 23.42 -21.33 -17.08
CA GLN A 249 23.13 -22.50 -16.23
C GLN A 249 23.88 -22.43 -14.90
N LEU A 250 23.36 -23.12 -13.87
CA LEU A 250 24.01 -23.35 -12.59
C LEU A 250 24.45 -24.81 -12.47
N HIS A 251 25.63 -25.04 -11.93
CA HIS A 251 26.08 -26.35 -11.52
C HIS A 251 25.67 -26.61 -10.07
N ILE A 252 24.82 -27.61 -9.87
CA ILE A 252 24.22 -27.96 -8.57
C ILE A 252 24.61 -29.34 -8.09
N ASP A 253 25.66 -29.90 -8.66
CA ASP A 253 26.22 -31.24 -8.30
C ASP A 253 26.69 -31.33 -6.85
N ASN A 254 27.03 -30.21 -6.23
CA ASN A 254 27.42 -30.12 -4.82
C ASN A 254 26.21 -30.03 -3.84
N LEU A 255 24.98 -29.94 -4.33
CA LEU A 255 23.80 -29.95 -3.49
C LEU A 255 23.33 -31.38 -3.23
N GLU A 256 22.92 -31.64 -1.99
CA GLU A 256 22.30 -32.91 -1.62
C GLU A 256 20.88 -33.01 -2.22
N SER A 257 20.36 -34.24 -2.36
CA SER A 257 18.97 -34.44 -2.82
C SER A 257 18.00 -33.80 -1.87
N GLY A 258 17.08 -33.00 -2.41
CA GLY A 258 16.12 -32.24 -1.59
C GLY A 258 15.39 -31.14 -2.32
N ILE A 259 14.57 -30.37 -1.58
CA ILE A 259 13.84 -29.20 -2.10
C ILE A 259 14.66 -27.96 -1.83
N TYR A 260 14.79 -27.13 -2.85
CA TYR A 260 15.51 -25.86 -2.81
C TYR A 260 14.66 -24.72 -3.37
N VAL A 261 14.99 -23.51 -2.94
CA VAL A 261 14.36 -22.26 -3.40
C VAL A 261 15.42 -21.40 -4.07
N VAL A 262 15.17 -21.03 -5.31
CA VAL A 262 15.95 -20.05 -6.08
C VAL A 262 15.33 -18.68 -5.87
N VAL A 263 16.15 -17.69 -5.54
CA VAL A 263 15.76 -16.29 -5.36
C VAL A 263 16.61 -15.41 -6.28
N THR A 264 15.95 -14.55 -7.05
CA THR A 264 16.56 -13.50 -7.89
C THR A 264 15.82 -12.18 -7.66
N ASN A 265 16.27 -11.06 -8.24
CA ASN A 265 15.53 -9.81 -8.25
C ASN A 265 14.24 -9.88 -9.10
N LYS A 266 14.08 -10.90 -9.97
CA LYS A 266 12.91 -11.12 -10.83
C LYS A 266 11.87 -12.06 -10.24
N GLY A 267 12.18 -12.76 -9.14
CA GLY A 267 11.23 -13.64 -8.48
C GLY A 267 11.86 -14.79 -7.71
N ILE A 268 10.99 -15.69 -7.27
CA ILE A 268 11.32 -16.86 -6.46
C ILE A 268 10.71 -18.09 -7.14
N VAL A 269 11.50 -19.16 -7.26
CA VAL A 269 11.02 -20.43 -7.80
C VAL A 269 11.60 -21.60 -7.01
N ARG A 270 10.84 -22.68 -6.90
CA ARG A 270 11.25 -23.90 -6.21
C ARG A 270 11.63 -24.99 -7.20
N PHE A 271 12.68 -25.72 -6.87
CA PHE A 271 13.04 -26.95 -7.61
C PHE A 271 13.38 -28.09 -6.67
N MET A 272 13.36 -29.31 -7.21
CA MET A 272 13.80 -30.55 -6.55
C MET A 272 15.13 -30.97 -7.13
N LYS A 273 16.11 -31.22 -6.26
CA LYS A 273 17.41 -31.85 -6.60
C LYS A 273 17.30 -33.35 -6.34
N GLU A 274 17.63 -34.16 -7.34
CA GLU A 274 17.82 -35.63 -7.23
C GLU A 274 19.23 -36.01 -6.84
#